data_c439152f3037ff6cbd18622db2fa1033
#
_entry.id   c439152f3037ff6cbd18622db2fa1033
#
_cell.length_a   1.000
_cell.length_b   1.000
_cell.length_c   1.000
_cell.angle_alpha   90.00
_cell.angle_beta   90.00
_cell.angle_gamma   90.00
#
_symmetry.space_group_name_H-M   'P 1'
#
loop_
_entity.id
_entity.type
_entity.pdbx_description
1 polymer ?
#
loop_
_entity_poly.entity_id
_entity_poly.type
_entity_poly.pdbx_seq_one_letter_code
_entity_poly.pdbx_strand_id
1 'polypeptide(L)'
;MSRTEAVALASAPCDAPHEAAARKAALMSPRTVEALAETFRVLGDPTRVRILDALSSGELCVCDIASLVGISESAASHQLRLLRGMRLVRPRRAGRLVYYAVDDQHILELLAQALTHVEEMRVAGPADSQPAKCPTGGAGLPSSAPKSSSR
;
A
#
# COMPACT_ATOMS: atom_id res chain seq x y z
N MET A 1 -36.60 43.92 -7.37
CA MET A 1 -35.16 44.17 -7.16
C MET A 1 -34.68 43.20 -6.10
N SER A 2 -34.22 42.06 -6.53
CA SER A 2 -33.75 41.00 -5.63
C SER A 2 -32.34 40.64 -6.02
N ARG A 3 -31.39 40.91 -5.13
CA ARG A 3 -30.01 40.55 -5.27
C ARG A 3 -29.83 39.11 -4.78
N THR A 4 -29.56 38.24 -5.70
CA THR A 4 -29.02 36.90 -5.41
C THR A 4 -27.55 37.05 -5.06
N GLU A 5 -27.23 37.05 -3.78
CA GLU A 5 -25.84 36.89 -3.33
C GLU A 5 -25.38 35.47 -3.52
N ALA A 6 -24.65 35.23 -4.60
CA ALA A 6 -23.86 34.03 -4.76
C ALA A 6 -22.71 34.09 -3.74
N VAL A 7 -22.80 33.26 -2.71
CA VAL A 7 -21.67 33.03 -1.81
C VAL A 7 -20.60 32.32 -2.62
N ALA A 8 -19.67 33.08 -3.15
CA ALA A 8 -18.43 32.54 -3.68
C ALA A 8 -17.64 31.96 -2.51
N LEU A 9 -17.54 30.63 -2.44
CA LEU A 9 -16.52 29.96 -1.63
C LEU A 9 -15.16 30.41 -2.19
N ALA A 10 -14.63 31.48 -1.64
CA ALA A 10 -13.27 31.88 -1.88
C ALA A 10 -12.38 30.81 -1.28
N SER A 11 -11.79 29.95 -2.13
CA SER A 11 -10.66 29.14 -1.78
C SER A 11 -9.53 30.11 -1.39
N ALA A 12 -9.31 30.25 -0.09
CA ALA A 12 -8.18 31.03 0.40
C ALA A 12 -6.91 30.42 -0.23
N PRO A 13 -6.05 31.24 -0.87
CA PRO A 13 -4.77 30.74 -1.32
C PRO A 13 -4.00 30.23 -0.09
N CYS A 14 -3.39 29.03 -0.21
CA CYS A 14 -2.50 28.53 0.82
C CYS A 14 -1.29 29.46 0.95
N ASP A 15 -1.37 30.44 1.81
CA ASP A 15 -0.31 31.42 2.09
C ASP A 15 0.78 30.80 3.00
N ALA A 16 1.35 29.65 2.62
CA ALA A 16 2.52 29.10 3.29
C ALA A 16 3.61 28.66 2.28
N PRO A 17 4.13 29.56 1.43
CA PRO A 17 5.18 29.20 0.48
C PRO A 17 6.48 28.76 1.18
N HIS A 18 6.75 29.22 2.40
CA HIS A 18 7.98 28.93 3.13
C HIS A 18 8.03 27.52 3.69
N GLU A 19 6.94 27.00 4.20
CA GLU A 19 6.88 25.65 4.77
C GLU A 19 6.96 24.59 3.67
N ALA A 20 6.29 24.78 2.54
CA ALA A 20 6.37 23.89 1.40
C ALA A 20 7.79 23.87 0.78
N ALA A 21 8.48 24.99 0.71
CA ALA A 21 9.85 25.07 0.21
C ALA A 21 10.84 24.32 1.13
N ALA A 22 10.72 24.50 2.44
CA ALA A 22 11.53 23.78 3.43
C ALA A 22 11.28 22.27 3.38
N ARG A 23 10.02 21.84 3.30
CA ARG A 23 9.64 20.42 3.16
C ARG A 23 10.13 19.83 1.83
N LYS A 24 10.12 20.58 0.75
CA LYS A 24 10.62 20.14 -0.55
C LYS A 24 12.11 19.82 -0.50
N ALA A 25 12.91 20.59 0.22
CA ALA A 25 14.34 20.32 0.41
C ALA A 25 14.62 19.06 1.23
N ALA A 26 13.68 18.65 2.09
CA ALA A 26 13.77 17.44 2.91
C ALA A 26 13.24 16.17 2.20
N LEU A 27 12.67 16.29 1.01
CA LEU A 27 12.20 15.13 0.25
C LEU A 27 13.35 14.28 -0.26
N MET A 28 13.11 12.97 -0.35
CA MET A 28 14.06 12.04 -0.96
C MET A 28 14.38 12.47 -2.41
N SER A 29 15.62 12.20 -2.84
CA SER A 29 15.99 12.45 -4.23
C SER A 29 15.14 11.62 -5.20
N PRO A 30 14.87 12.10 -6.43
CA PRO A 30 14.13 11.33 -7.43
C PRO A 30 14.71 9.93 -7.66
N ARG A 31 16.03 9.79 -7.72
CA ARG A 31 16.72 8.52 -7.86
C ARG A 31 16.45 7.56 -6.70
N THR A 32 16.43 8.08 -5.47
CA THR A 32 16.11 7.29 -4.28
C THR A 32 14.67 6.81 -4.32
N VAL A 33 13.74 7.67 -4.72
CA VAL A 33 12.30 7.33 -4.87
C VAL A 33 12.12 6.24 -5.93
N GLU A 34 12.78 6.37 -7.09
CA GLU A 34 12.71 5.37 -8.17
C GLU A 34 13.25 4.00 -7.71
N ALA A 35 14.41 3.97 -7.05
CA ALA A 35 15.00 2.74 -6.53
C ALA A 35 14.10 2.08 -5.47
N LEU A 36 13.52 2.87 -4.58
CA LEU A 36 12.57 2.37 -3.57
C LEU A 36 11.30 1.81 -4.22
N ALA A 37 10.73 2.54 -5.18
CA ALA A 37 9.55 2.09 -5.92
C ALA A 37 9.81 0.78 -6.68
N GLU A 38 11.01 0.60 -7.26
CA GLU A 38 11.40 -0.65 -7.92
C GLU A 38 11.48 -1.80 -6.92
N THR A 39 12.05 -1.58 -5.74
CA THR A 39 12.09 -2.57 -4.66
C THR A 39 10.68 -3.02 -4.28
N PHE A 40 9.77 -2.08 -4.03
CA PHE A 40 8.37 -2.41 -3.73
C PHE A 40 7.65 -3.12 -4.88
N ARG A 41 7.94 -2.77 -6.13
CA ARG A 41 7.39 -3.47 -7.31
C ARG A 41 7.84 -4.92 -7.36
N VAL A 42 9.10 -5.19 -7.04
CA VAL A 42 9.61 -6.56 -6.96
C VAL A 42 8.97 -7.30 -5.79
N LEU A 43 8.80 -6.68 -4.64
CA LEU A 43 8.16 -7.29 -3.48
C LEU A 43 6.63 -7.45 -3.64
N GLY A 44 5.99 -6.73 -4.56
CA GLY A 44 4.54 -6.78 -4.78
C GLY A 44 4.00 -8.04 -5.48
N ASP A 45 4.83 -9.07 -5.69
CA ASP A 45 4.42 -10.35 -6.28
C ASP A 45 4.26 -11.42 -5.19
N PRO A 46 3.10 -12.11 -5.11
CA PRO A 46 2.86 -13.10 -4.06
C PRO A 46 3.86 -14.26 -4.04
N THR A 47 4.35 -14.68 -5.22
CA THR A 47 5.31 -15.78 -5.31
C THR A 47 6.66 -15.36 -4.72
N ARG A 48 7.10 -14.14 -4.99
CA ARG A 48 8.35 -13.61 -4.45
C ARG A 48 8.28 -13.40 -2.93
N VAL A 49 7.15 -12.92 -2.42
CA VAL A 49 6.92 -12.82 -0.97
C VAL A 49 7.03 -14.20 -0.33
N ARG A 50 6.38 -15.24 -0.89
CA ARG A 50 6.48 -16.62 -0.37
C ARG A 50 7.91 -17.17 -0.41
N ILE A 51 8.68 -16.87 -1.45
CA ILE A 51 10.10 -17.29 -1.54
C ILE A 51 10.92 -16.63 -0.42
N LEU A 52 10.75 -15.32 -0.19
CA LEU A 52 11.46 -14.62 0.87
C LEU A 52 11.04 -15.10 2.27
N ASP A 53 9.77 -15.38 2.46
CA ASP A 53 9.26 -15.99 3.68
C ASP A 53 9.87 -17.37 3.92
N ALA A 54 9.92 -18.24 2.92
CA ALA A 54 10.59 -19.55 3.02
C ALA A 54 12.07 -19.40 3.38
N LEU A 55 12.75 -18.40 2.82
CA LEU A 55 14.18 -18.13 3.07
C LEU A 55 14.43 -17.42 4.41
N SER A 56 13.41 -16.92 5.09
CA SER A 56 13.57 -16.24 6.39
C SER A 56 14.14 -17.16 7.47
N SER A 57 13.88 -18.47 7.36
CA SER A 57 14.35 -19.49 8.30
C SER A 57 15.74 -20.04 7.98
N GLY A 58 16.33 -19.64 6.85
CA GLY A 58 17.68 -20.09 6.47
C GLY A 58 17.87 -20.36 4.98
N GLU A 59 19.01 -20.96 4.64
CA GLU A 59 19.34 -21.29 3.26
C GLU A 59 18.55 -22.50 2.75
N LEU A 60 18.03 -22.40 1.52
CA LEU A 60 17.30 -23.48 0.83
C LEU A 60 17.82 -23.68 -0.59
N CYS A 61 17.78 -24.92 -1.08
CA CYS A 61 18.06 -25.20 -2.50
C CYS A 61 16.86 -24.83 -3.36
N VAL A 62 17.05 -24.72 -4.69
CA VAL A 62 15.96 -24.39 -5.62
C VAL A 62 14.82 -25.41 -5.56
N CYS A 63 15.15 -26.70 -5.40
CA CYS A 63 14.15 -27.77 -5.30
C CYS A 63 13.27 -27.63 -4.04
N ASP A 64 13.87 -27.30 -2.89
CA ASP A 64 13.13 -27.09 -1.64
C ASP A 64 12.23 -25.85 -1.73
N ILE A 65 12.76 -24.75 -2.27
CA ILE A 65 11.98 -23.52 -2.51
C ILE A 65 10.78 -23.80 -3.42
N ALA A 66 11.00 -24.50 -4.54
CA ALA A 66 9.94 -24.85 -5.48
C ALA A 66 8.84 -25.68 -4.81
N SER A 67 9.24 -26.68 -4.01
CA SER A 67 8.33 -27.55 -3.26
C SER A 67 7.52 -26.76 -2.21
N LEU A 68 8.18 -25.94 -1.39
CA LEU A 68 7.55 -25.15 -0.33
C LEU A 68 6.56 -24.10 -0.87
N VAL A 69 6.93 -23.46 -1.98
CA VAL A 69 6.10 -22.40 -2.61
C VAL A 69 5.01 -22.99 -3.51
N GLY A 70 5.15 -24.26 -3.92
CA GLY A 70 4.18 -24.95 -4.80
C GLY A 70 4.30 -24.51 -6.26
N ILE A 71 5.53 -24.32 -6.76
CA ILE A 71 5.82 -23.93 -8.16
C ILE A 71 6.85 -24.88 -8.78
N SER A 72 7.04 -24.80 -10.10
CA SER A 72 8.11 -25.57 -10.74
C SER A 72 9.50 -25.02 -10.40
N GLU A 73 10.54 -25.87 -10.43
CA GLU A 73 11.93 -25.44 -10.23
C GLU A 73 12.37 -24.38 -11.27
N SER A 74 11.85 -24.48 -12.49
CA SER A 74 12.08 -23.48 -13.53
C SER A 74 11.51 -22.12 -13.14
N ALA A 75 10.26 -22.09 -12.63
CA ALA A 75 9.63 -20.89 -12.14
C ALA A 75 10.37 -20.32 -10.90
N ALA A 76 10.74 -21.19 -9.95
CA ALA A 76 11.53 -20.77 -8.79
C ALA A 76 12.87 -20.15 -9.21
N SER A 77 13.59 -20.79 -10.14
CA SER A 77 14.85 -20.28 -10.68
C SER A 77 14.69 -18.92 -11.35
N HIS A 78 13.57 -18.71 -12.06
CA HIS A 78 13.26 -17.41 -12.66
C HIS A 78 13.05 -16.32 -11.60
N GLN A 79 12.23 -16.59 -10.59
CA GLN A 79 11.96 -15.66 -9.49
C GLN A 79 13.22 -15.34 -8.68
N LEU A 80 14.03 -16.35 -8.37
CA LEU A 80 15.30 -16.18 -7.67
C LEU A 80 16.31 -15.33 -8.47
N ARG A 81 16.27 -15.40 -9.79
CA ARG A 81 17.10 -14.53 -10.65
C ARG A 81 16.68 -13.06 -10.54
N LEU A 82 15.38 -12.78 -10.51
CA LEU A 82 14.85 -11.43 -10.31
C LEU A 82 15.24 -10.89 -8.92
N LEU A 83 15.00 -11.68 -7.87
CA LEU A 83 15.36 -11.31 -6.49
C LEU A 83 16.87 -11.06 -6.34
N ARG A 84 17.71 -11.88 -6.97
CA ARG A 84 19.17 -11.69 -7.00
C ARG A 84 19.56 -10.41 -7.73
N GLY A 85 18.91 -10.08 -8.84
CA GLY A 85 19.13 -8.83 -9.59
C GLY A 85 18.96 -7.60 -8.71
N MET A 86 18.07 -7.65 -7.75
CA MET A 86 17.79 -6.61 -6.75
C MET A 86 18.61 -6.77 -5.45
N ARG A 87 19.54 -7.72 -5.39
CA ARG A 87 20.35 -8.04 -4.20
C ARG A 87 19.52 -8.41 -2.96
N LEU A 88 18.30 -8.95 -3.16
CA LEU A 88 17.44 -9.39 -2.07
C LEU A 88 17.81 -10.80 -1.59
N VAL A 89 18.39 -11.60 -2.50
CA VAL A 89 18.90 -12.94 -2.19
C VAL A 89 20.30 -13.14 -2.78
N ARG A 90 21.07 -13.97 -2.12
CA ARG A 90 22.42 -14.38 -2.57
C ARG A 90 22.47 -15.90 -2.80
N PRO A 91 23.10 -16.37 -3.89
CA PRO A 91 23.35 -17.78 -4.12
C PRO A 91 24.63 -18.23 -3.45
N ARG A 92 24.65 -19.49 -2.97
CA ARG A 92 25.85 -20.22 -2.53
C ARG A 92 25.87 -21.58 -3.21
N ARG A 93 26.96 -21.92 -3.87
CA ARG A 93 27.15 -23.25 -4.46
C ARG A 93 27.71 -24.24 -3.44
N ALA A 94 27.12 -25.43 -3.40
CA ALA A 94 27.63 -26.56 -2.65
C ALA A 94 27.53 -27.82 -3.54
N GLY A 95 28.65 -28.19 -4.14
CA GLY A 95 28.70 -29.26 -5.12
C GLY A 95 27.84 -28.97 -6.35
N ARG A 96 26.86 -29.82 -6.62
CA ARG A 96 25.92 -29.70 -7.75
C ARG A 96 24.70 -28.82 -7.42
N LEU A 97 24.49 -28.50 -6.15
CA LEU A 97 23.35 -27.74 -5.68
C LEU A 97 23.68 -26.26 -5.52
N VAL A 98 22.68 -25.41 -5.74
CA VAL A 98 22.74 -23.99 -5.47
C VAL A 98 21.74 -23.69 -4.36
N TYR A 99 22.23 -23.20 -3.25
CA TYR A 99 21.45 -22.71 -2.13
C TYR A 99 21.27 -21.21 -2.24
N TYR A 100 20.14 -20.74 -1.78
CA TYR A 100 19.83 -19.31 -1.71
C TYR A 100 19.54 -18.91 -0.27
N ALA A 101 19.97 -17.74 0.11
CA ALA A 101 19.65 -17.08 1.37
C ALA A 101 19.23 -15.65 1.11
N VAL A 102 18.51 -15.05 2.03
CA VAL A 102 18.26 -13.61 2.01
C VAL A 102 19.61 -12.90 2.20
N ASP A 103 19.87 -11.89 1.38
CA ASP A 103 21.13 -11.13 1.39
C ASP A 103 21.06 -9.91 2.32
N ASP A 104 19.87 -9.38 2.53
CA ASP A 104 19.63 -8.17 3.30
C ASP A 104 18.62 -8.40 4.42
N GLN A 105 19.06 -8.32 5.67
CA GLN A 105 18.22 -8.47 6.85
C GLN A 105 17.10 -7.41 6.91
N HIS A 106 17.33 -6.19 6.42
CA HIS A 106 16.33 -5.13 6.41
C HIS A 106 15.09 -5.49 5.58
N ILE A 107 15.26 -6.35 4.56
CA ILE A 107 14.12 -6.85 3.77
C ILE A 107 13.23 -7.77 4.60
N LEU A 108 13.81 -8.62 5.43
CA LEU A 108 13.03 -9.47 6.35
C LEU A 108 12.32 -8.64 7.40
N GLU A 109 12.96 -7.62 7.93
CA GLU A 109 12.35 -6.68 8.89
C GLU A 109 11.19 -5.91 8.25
N LEU A 110 11.36 -5.44 6.99
CA LEU A 110 10.30 -4.78 6.23
C LEU A 110 9.10 -5.71 6.02
N LEU A 111 9.33 -6.97 5.63
CA LEU A 111 8.27 -7.96 5.46
C LEU A 111 7.57 -8.28 6.78
N ALA A 112 8.30 -8.41 7.89
CA ALA A 112 7.72 -8.63 9.20
C ALA A 112 6.81 -7.46 9.64
N GLN A 113 7.24 -6.22 9.42
CA GLN A 113 6.42 -5.03 9.71
C GLN A 113 5.18 -4.98 8.82
N ALA A 114 5.32 -5.29 7.53
CA ALA A 114 4.19 -5.35 6.61
C ALA A 114 3.19 -6.45 7.00
N LEU A 115 3.67 -7.62 7.45
CA LEU A 115 2.84 -8.72 7.93
C LEU A 115 2.03 -8.29 9.16
N THR A 116 2.68 -7.70 10.17
CA THR A 116 2.02 -7.17 11.36
C THR A 116 0.90 -6.19 10.99
N HIS A 117 1.16 -5.25 10.09
CA HIS A 117 0.17 -4.30 9.62
C HIS A 117 -1.04 -4.99 8.95
N VAL A 118 -0.80 -5.97 8.08
CA VAL A 118 -1.86 -6.72 7.39
C VAL A 118 -2.70 -7.53 8.39
N GLU A 119 -2.07 -8.13 9.40
CA GLU A 119 -2.75 -8.88 10.44
C GLU A 119 -3.62 -7.98 11.32
N GLU A 120 -3.13 -6.82 11.73
CA GLU A 120 -3.89 -5.81 12.48
C GLU A 120 -5.12 -5.32 11.69
N MET A 121 -4.97 -5.07 10.39
CA MET A 121 -6.10 -4.69 9.53
C MET A 121 -7.17 -5.79 9.44
N ARG A 122 -6.76 -7.07 9.45
CA ARG A 122 -7.69 -8.22 9.42
C ARG A 122 -8.45 -8.36 10.73
N VAL A 123 -7.81 -8.08 11.86
CA VAL A 123 -8.42 -8.15 13.21
C VAL A 123 -9.35 -6.96 13.44
N ALA A 124 -9.01 -5.76 12.95
CA ALA A 124 -9.82 -4.55 13.11
C ALA A 124 -11.15 -4.60 12.33
N GLY A 125 -11.34 -5.56 11.43
CA GLY A 125 -12.50 -5.63 10.51
C GLY A 125 -12.49 -4.46 9.51
N PRO A 126 -13.40 -4.41 8.55
CA PRO A 126 -13.58 -3.22 7.72
C PRO A 126 -14.02 -2.10 8.67
N ALA A 127 -13.16 -1.07 8.81
CA ALA A 127 -13.53 0.14 9.52
C ALA A 127 -14.87 0.60 8.93
N ASP A 128 -15.87 0.67 9.79
CA ASP A 128 -17.20 1.13 9.46
C ASP A 128 -17.06 2.57 8.92
N SER A 129 -16.91 2.67 7.61
CA SER A 129 -16.88 3.95 6.91
C SER A 129 -18.30 4.50 6.98
N GLN A 130 -18.68 5.00 8.14
CA GLN A 130 -19.88 5.81 8.22
C GLN A 130 -19.63 7.03 7.33
N PRO A 131 -20.38 7.18 6.24
CA PRO A 131 -20.31 8.41 5.49
C PRO A 131 -20.70 9.53 6.45
N ALA A 132 -19.84 10.55 6.56
CA ALA A 132 -20.12 11.73 7.33
C ALA A 132 -21.53 12.20 6.98
N LYS A 133 -22.48 12.07 7.93
CA LYS A 133 -23.82 12.63 7.79
C LYS A 133 -23.65 14.13 7.63
N CYS A 134 -23.85 14.62 6.41
CA CYS A 134 -24.15 16.02 6.22
C CYS A 134 -25.32 16.40 7.13
N PRO A 135 -25.24 17.44 7.93
CA PRO A 135 -26.39 17.92 8.69
C PRO A 135 -27.41 18.49 7.69
N THR A 136 -28.39 17.66 7.33
CA THR A 136 -29.59 18.17 6.64
C THR A 136 -30.36 18.99 7.66
N GLY A 137 -30.21 20.31 7.58
CA GLY A 137 -31.03 21.26 8.28
C GLY A 137 -32.50 21.06 7.85
N GLY A 138 -33.29 20.45 8.71
CA GLY A 138 -34.73 20.37 8.56
C GLY A 138 -35.36 21.73 8.80
N ALA A 139 -35.62 22.47 7.73
CA ALA A 139 -36.57 23.58 7.78
C ALA A 139 -37.99 23.02 7.53
N GLY A 140 -38.74 22.85 8.60
CA GLY A 140 -40.15 22.51 8.53
C GLY A 140 -40.93 23.63 7.89
N LEU A 141 -41.62 23.35 6.80
CA LEU A 141 -42.66 24.21 6.24
C LEU A 141 -44.01 23.82 6.85
N PRO A 142 -44.81 24.76 7.34
CA PRO A 142 -46.15 24.47 7.83
C PRO A 142 -47.11 24.25 6.66
N SER A 143 -47.76 23.10 6.70
CA SER A 143 -48.87 22.76 5.82
C SER A 143 -50.08 23.59 6.21
N SER A 144 -50.50 24.55 5.38
CA SER A 144 -51.84 25.15 5.44
C SER A 144 -52.66 24.64 4.28
N ALA A 145 -53.63 23.80 4.60
CA ALA A 145 -54.71 23.41 3.72
C ALA A 145 -55.82 24.46 3.73
N PRO A 146 -56.46 24.80 2.62
CA PRO A 146 -57.80 25.35 2.61
C PRO A 146 -58.83 24.29 2.27
N LYS A 147 -59.83 24.20 3.14
CA LYS A 147 -61.12 23.54 2.85
C LYS A 147 -61.92 24.41 1.87
N SER A 148 -62.54 23.81 0.90
CA SER A 148 -63.72 24.29 0.25
C SER A 148 -64.55 23.08 -0.19
N SER A 149 -65.53 22.86 0.35
CA SER A 149 -67.03 22.96 0.37
C SER A 149 -67.64 23.02 -1.01
N SER A 150 -68.65 22.11 -1.14
CA SER A 150 -69.93 22.17 -1.88
C SER A 150 -69.94 21.83 -3.38
N ARG A 151 -70.62 20.90 -3.71
CA ARG A 151 -71.96 20.42 -4.17
C ARG A 151 -71.81 19.27 -5.12
#